data_f05b7f731543560dfa69734cc1abe6ef
#
_entry.id   f05b7f731543560dfa69734cc1abe6ef
#
_cell.length_a   1.000
_cell.length_b   1.000
_cell.length_c   1.000
_cell.angle_alpha   90.00
_cell.angle_beta   90.00
_cell.angle_gamma   90.00
#
_symmetry.space_group_name_H-M   'P 1'
#
loop_
_entity.id
_entity.type
_entity.pdbx_description
1 polymer ?
#
loop_
_entity_poly.entity_id
_entity_poly.type
_entity_poly.pdbx_seq_one_letter_code
_entity_poly.pdbx_strand_id
1 'polypeptide(L)'
;IITGVIAIVLMLMFIRRQMALLSENRKRQAKSEAFQAKRRKDMIRSVRVIAMAVEEDQIEYSEACLRLKGLLDHLAPDLLAQSPFRIFQEVHDQIQHMPTHRARQATETKFVEKMDRQRFEVEQKHADEIRRAATALRHHSFSSDTL
;
A
#
# COMPACT_ATOMS: atom_id res chain seq x y z
N ILE A 1 41.23 -27.67 40.37
CA ILE A 1 41.76 -26.75 39.34
C ILE A 1 41.22 -27.10 37.96
N ILE A 2 41.27 -28.36 37.55
CA ILE A 2 40.79 -28.82 36.20
C ILE A 2 39.28 -28.62 36.02
N THR A 3 38.48 -28.89 37.06
CA THR A 3 37.00 -28.71 37.02
C THR A 3 36.62 -27.24 36.90
N GLY A 4 37.37 -26.33 37.51
CA GLY A 4 37.14 -24.89 37.39
C GLY A 4 37.41 -24.37 35.97
N VAL A 5 38.50 -24.84 35.37
CA VAL A 5 38.85 -24.46 33.97
C VAL A 5 37.80 -24.95 32.97
N ILE A 6 37.33 -26.19 33.14
CA ILE A 6 36.26 -26.73 32.29
C ILE A 6 34.96 -25.92 32.41
N ALA A 7 34.56 -25.54 33.62
CA ALA A 7 33.38 -24.72 33.86
C ALA A 7 33.48 -23.34 33.20
N ILE A 8 34.64 -22.70 33.27
CA ILE A 8 34.88 -21.41 32.60
C ILE A 8 34.81 -21.54 31.09
N VAL A 9 35.41 -22.58 30.51
CA VAL A 9 35.37 -22.82 29.06
C VAL A 9 33.92 -23.05 28.58
N LEU A 10 33.17 -23.85 29.30
CA LEU A 10 31.75 -24.10 28.96
C LEU A 10 30.93 -22.81 29.09
N MET A 11 31.16 -22.00 30.08
CA MET A 11 30.49 -20.71 30.25
C MET A 11 30.83 -19.75 29.13
N LEU A 12 32.09 -19.66 28.73
CA LEU A 12 32.54 -18.83 27.62
C LEU A 12 31.92 -19.32 26.29
N MET A 13 31.86 -20.61 26.04
CA MET A 13 31.22 -21.19 24.89
C MET A 13 29.71 -20.87 24.88
N PHE A 14 29.05 -20.97 26.02
CA PHE A 14 27.64 -20.63 26.17
C PHE A 14 27.38 -19.14 25.85
N ILE A 15 28.19 -18.25 26.44
CA ILE A 15 28.09 -16.81 26.20
C ILE A 15 28.30 -16.48 24.70
N ARG A 16 29.35 -17.06 24.09
CA ARG A 16 29.61 -16.86 22.65
C ARG A 16 28.44 -17.34 21.77
N ARG A 17 27.83 -18.49 22.12
CA ARG A 17 26.66 -19.02 21.44
C ARG A 17 25.45 -18.07 21.58
N GLN A 18 25.21 -17.55 22.81
CA GLN A 18 24.15 -16.59 23.04
C GLN A 18 24.36 -15.27 22.28
N MET A 19 25.59 -14.76 22.27
CA MET A 19 25.93 -13.55 21.54
C MET A 19 25.78 -13.75 20.01
N ALA A 20 26.13 -14.92 19.48
CA ALA A 20 25.94 -15.25 18.06
C ALA A 20 24.46 -15.27 17.68
N LEU A 21 23.60 -15.89 18.50
CA LEU A 21 22.14 -15.93 18.27
C LEU A 21 21.53 -14.52 18.33
N LEU A 22 21.95 -13.70 19.29
CA LEU A 22 21.49 -12.30 19.40
C LEU A 22 21.92 -11.46 18.20
N SER A 23 23.16 -11.65 17.73
CA SER A 23 23.66 -10.94 16.55
C SER A 23 22.92 -11.35 15.27
N GLU A 24 22.60 -12.63 15.12
CA GLU A 24 21.81 -13.12 14.00
C GLU A 24 20.39 -12.58 14.02
N ASN A 25 19.74 -12.57 15.17
CA ASN A 25 18.41 -11.99 15.32
C ASN A 25 18.39 -10.50 15.00
N ARG A 26 19.38 -9.74 15.45
CA ARG A 26 19.54 -8.32 15.09
C ARG A 26 19.69 -8.12 13.57
N LYS A 27 20.49 -8.97 12.91
CA LYS A 27 20.65 -8.92 11.44
C LYS A 27 19.34 -9.23 10.71
N ARG A 28 18.57 -10.21 11.20
CA ARG A 28 17.25 -10.53 10.63
C ARG A 28 16.26 -9.38 10.82
N GLN A 29 16.21 -8.78 12.00
CA GLN A 29 15.37 -7.60 12.26
C GLN A 29 15.76 -6.42 11.37
N ALA A 30 17.05 -6.09 11.27
CA ALA A 30 17.52 -5.02 10.40
C ALA A 30 17.15 -5.25 8.92
N LYS A 31 17.26 -6.48 8.43
CA LYS A 31 16.83 -6.83 7.06
C LYS A 31 15.32 -6.69 6.87
N SER A 32 14.53 -7.10 7.86
CA SER A 32 13.07 -6.97 7.83
C SER A 32 12.64 -5.51 7.82
N GLU A 33 13.24 -4.68 8.68
CA GLU A 33 12.97 -3.24 8.73
C GLU A 33 13.37 -2.53 7.43
N ALA A 34 14.54 -2.87 6.87
CA ALA A 34 14.98 -2.32 5.58
C ALA A 34 14.04 -2.72 4.44
N PHE A 35 13.54 -3.96 4.42
CA PHE A 35 12.57 -4.43 3.46
C PHE A 35 11.23 -3.69 3.57
N GLN A 36 10.72 -3.51 4.79
CA GLN A 36 9.48 -2.77 5.04
C GLN A 36 9.61 -1.29 4.65
N ALA A 37 10.75 -0.65 4.97
CA ALA A 37 11.02 0.73 4.58
C ALA A 37 11.05 0.88 3.05
N LYS A 38 11.72 -0.03 2.35
CA LYS A 38 11.73 -0.05 0.87
C LYS A 38 10.32 -0.23 0.29
N ARG A 39 9.56 -1.19 0.81
CA ARG A 39 8.18 -1.44 0.38
C ARG A 39 7.29 -0.20 0.57
N ARG A 40 7.45 0.51 1.68
CA ARG A 40 6.73 1.76 1.94
C ARG A 40 7.09 2.84 0.92
N LYS A 41 8.38 3.04 0.62
CA LYS A 41 8.83 3.98 -0.41
C LYS A 41 8.27 3.64 -1.80
N ASP A 42 8.26 2.37 -2.16
CA ASP A 42 7.70 1.90 -3.44
C ASP A 42 6.19 2.15 -3.52
N MET A 43 5.45 1.96 -2.43
CA MET A 43 4.02 2.27 -2.36
C MET A 43 3.76 3.79 -2.51
N ILE A 44 4.54 4.63 -1.85
CA ILE A 44 4.43 6.10 -1.99
C ILE A 44 4.71 6.53 -3.44
N ARG A 45 5.73 5.96 -4.06
CA ARG A 45 6.01 6.20 -5.48
C ARG A 45 4.84 5.81 -6.36
N SER A 46 4.23 4.65 -6.12
CA SER A 46 3.06 4.18 -6.85
C SER A 46 1.87 5.12 -6.69
N VAL A 47 1.63 5.62 -5.49
CA VAL A 47 0.58 6.63 -5.24
C VAL A 47 0.80 7.88 -6.10
N ARG A 48 2.02 8.40 -6.13
CA ARG A 48 2.35 9.60 -6.92
C ARG A 48 2.22 9.38 -8.43
N VAL A 49 2.65 8.22 -8.91
CA VAL A 49 2.51 7.85 -10.32
C VAL A 49 1.05 7.76 -10.75
N ILE A 50 0.21 7.11 -9.93
CA ILE A 50 -1.22 7.00 -10.22
C ILE A 50 -1.89 8.38 -10.15
N ALA A 51 -1.57 9.19 -9.15
CA ALA A 51 -2.10 10.55 -9.04
C ALA A 51 -1.74 11.41 -10.25
N MET A 52 -0.51 11.32 -10.76
CA MET A 52 -0.08 11.99 -11.97
C MET A 52 -0.81 11.47 -13.20
N ALA A 53 -1.02 10.15 -13.31
CA ALA A 53 -1.79 9.57 -14.41
C ALA A 53 -3.26 10.03 -14.44
N VAL A 54 -3.85 10.30 -13.26
CA VAL A 54 -5.18 10.92 -13.16
C VAL A 54 -5.17 12.35 -13.69
N GLU A 55 -4.18 13.16 -13.31
CA GLU A 55 -4.04 14.54 -13.79
C GLU A 55 -3.88 14.62 -15.32
N GLU A 56 -3.19 13.63 -15.91
CA GLU A 56 -2.90 13.56 -17.33
C GLU A 56 -3.95 12.77 -18.14
N ASP A 57 -5.05 12.36 -17.53
CA ASP A 57 -6.11 11.52 -18.12
C ASP A 57 -5.59 10.21 -18.77
N GLN A 58 -4.56 9.61 -18.17
CA GLN A 58 -3.93 8.38 -18.66
C GLN A 58 -4.47 7.10 -18.01
N ILE A 59 -5.37 7.23 -17.05
CA ILE A 59 -5.99 6.12 -16.32
C ILE A 59 -7.48 6.39 -16.14
N GLU A 60 -8.28 5.34 -16.17
CA GLU A 60 -9.71 5.43 -15.82
C GLU A 60 -9.85 5.83 -14.34
N TYR A 61 -10.73 6.76 -14.04
CA TYR A 61 -10.90 7.29 -12.68
C TYR A 61 -11.34 6.23 -11.67
N SER A 62 -12.19 5.30 -12.08
CA SER A 62 -12.59 4.17 -11.25
C SER A 62 -11.42 3.28 -10.89
N GLU A 63 -10.56 2.95 -11.85
CA GLU A 63 -9.35 2.14 -11.61
C GLU A 63 -8.36 2.87 -10.70
N ALA A 64 -8.15 4.16 -10.95
CA ALA A 64 -7.31 4.98 -10.10
C ALA A 64 -7.80 5.00 -8.65
N CYS A 65 -9.09 5.19 -8.42
CA CYS A 65 -9.69 5.17 -7.09
C CYS A 65 -9.50 3.82 -6.38
N LEU A 66 -9.71 2.71 -7.08
CA LEU A 66 -9.49 1.37 -6.53
C LEU A 66 -8.03 1.16 -6.09
N ARG A 67 -7.09 1.53 -6.95
CA ARG A 67 -5.66 1.39 -6.67
C ARG A 67 -5.19 2.32 -5.56
N LEU A 68 -5.59 3.59 -5.59
CA LEU A 68 -5.23 4.57 -4.58
C LEU A 68 -5.80 4.20 -3.21
N LYS A 69 -7.06 3.77 -3.16
CA LYS A 69 -7.68 3.27 -1.92
C LYS A 69 -6.90 2.10 -1.35
N GLY A 70 -6.56 1.11 -2.17
CA GLY A 70 -5.78 -0.05 -1.74
C GLY A 70 -4.40 0.31 -1.20
N LEU A 71 -3.68 1.24 -1.84
CA LEU A 71 -2.39 1.73 -1.37
C LEU A 71 -2.49 2.54 -0.08
N LEU A 72 -3.49 3.42 0.03
CA LEU A 72 -3.71 4.26 1.20
C LEU A 72 -4.15 3.47 2.42
N ASP A 73 -4.87 2.35 2.26
CA ASP A 73 -5.20 1.44 3.36
C ASP A 73 -3.94 0.94 4.09
N HIS A 74 -2.84 0.77 3.37
CA HIS A 74 -1.56 0.33 3.92
C HIS A 74 -0.65 1.47 4.36
N LEU A 75 -0.70 2.61 3.67
CA LEU A 75 0.19 3.75 3.92
C LEU A 75 -0.34 4.70 4.99
N ALA A 76 -1.57 5.11 4.87
CA ALA A 76 -2.19 6.13 5.70
C ALA A 76 -3.73 6.00 5.64
N PRO A 77 -4.32 4.98 6.28
CA PRO A 77 -5.76 4.74 6.22
C PRO A 77 -6.61 5.93 6.74
N ASP A 78 -6.06 6.72 7.64
CA ASP A 78 -6.73 7.91 8.19
C ASP A 78 -7.01 8.99 7.13
N LEU A 79 -6.23 9.03 6.05
CA LEU A 79 -6.48 9.96 4.94
C LEU A 79 -7.79 9.69 4.22
N LEU A 80 -8.23 8.44 4.14
CA LEU A 80 -9.48 8.06 3.49
C LEU A 80 -10.73 8.58 4.22
N ALA A 81 -10.61 8.96 5.48
CA ALA A 81 -11.66 9.61 6.25
C ALA A 81 -11.68 11.13 6.10
N GLN A 82 -10.66 11.73 5.50
CA GLN A 82 -10.44 13.16 5.39
C GLN A 82 -10.71 13.69 3.98
N SER A 83 -11.30 14.88 3.89
CA SER A 83 -11.38 15.61 2.64
C SER A 83 -9.97 16.12 2.24
N PRO A 84 -9.56 16.10 0.97
CA PRO A 84 -10.33 15.69 -0.21
C PRO A 84 -10.26 14.18 -0.53
N PHE A 85 -9.52 13.37 0.24
CA PHE A 85 -9.19 11.98 -0.10
C PHE A 85 -10.32 10.99 0.11
N ARG A 86 -11.37 11.37 0.82
CA ARG A 86 -12.57 10.55 1.06
C ARG A 86 -13.20 10.05 -0.24
N ILE A 87 -13.08 10.79 -1.32
CA ILE A 87 -13.64 10.42 -2.62
C ILE A 87 -13.13 9.05 -3.11
N PHE A 88 -11.89 8.68 -2.81
CA PHE A 88 -11.35 7.38 -3.20
C PHE A 88 -12.09 6.23 -2.52
N GLN A 89 -12.47 6.39 -1.26
CA GLN A 89 -13.30 5.44 -0.52
C GLN A 89 -14.73 5.41 -1.06
N GLU A 90 -15.34 6.55 -1.30
CA GLU A 90 -16.72 6.66 -1.78
C GLU A 90 -16.88 6.01 -3.16
N VAL A 91 -15.97 6.28 -4.08
CA VAL A 91 -15.99 5.65 -5.41
C VAL A 91 -15.71 4.16 -5.32
N HIS A 92 -14.73 3.74 -4.51
CA HIS A 92 -14.47 2.33 -4.28
C HIS A 92 -15.72 1.58 -3.80
N ASP A 93 -16.44 2.12 -2.82
CA ASP A 93 -17.65 1.48 -2.26
C ASP A 93 -18.78 1.35 -3.28
N GLN A 94 -18.86 2.28 -4.24
CA GLN A 94 -19.86 2.23 -5.31
C GLN A 94 -19.53 1.22 -6.41
N ILE A 95 -18.25 0.92 -6.66
CA ILE A 95 -17.81 0.08 -7.77
C ILE A 95 -17.19 -1.25 -7.37
N GLN A 96 -16.90 -1.49 -6.09
CA GLN A 96 -16.21 -2.70 -5.62
C GLN A 96 -16.95 -4.01 -5.95
N HIS A 97 -18.27 -3.96 -6.08
CA HIS A 97 -19.10 -5.12 -6.43
C HIS A 97 -19.07 -5.45 -7.93
N MET A 98 -18.50 -4.57 -8.74
CA MET A 98 -18.44 -4.77 -10.19
C MET A 98 -17.34 -5.79 -10.55
N PRO A 99 -17.59 -6.74 -11.46
CA PRO A 99 -16.62 -7.75 -11.82
C PRO A 99 -15.40 -7.15 -12.50
N THR A 100 -14.23 -7.62 -12.08
CA THR A 100 -12.94 -7.33 -12.71
C THR A 100 -12.62 -8.35 -13.82
N HIS A 101 -11.50 -8.18 -14.51
CA HIS A 101 -11.12 -8.88 -15.74
C HIS A 101 -11.62 -10.33 -15.92
N ARG A 102 -11.31 -11.26 -14.98
CA ARG A 102 -11.72 -12.67 -15.11
C ARG A 102 -13.21 -12.88 -14.86
N ALA A 103 -13.75 -12.25 -13.83
CA ALA A 103 -15.16 -12.34 -13.50
C ALA A 103 -16.03 -11.65 -14.57
N ARG A 104 -15.51 -10.60 -15.22
CA ARG A 104 -16.16 -9.92 -16.34
C ARG A 104 -16.34 -10.83 -17.54
N GLN A 105 -15.35 -11.66 -17.88
CA GLN A 105 -15.44 -12.62 -18.99
C GLN A 105 -16.46 -13.74 -18.73
N ALA A 106 -16.71 -14.08 -17.47
CA ALA A 106 -17.68 -15.09 -17.06
C ALA A 106 -19.10 -14.52 -16.87
N THR A 107 -19.30 -13.21 -16.98
CA THR A 107 -20.57 -12.52 -16.76
C THR A 107 -21.28 -12.28 -18.11
N GLU A 108 -22.60 -12.40 -18.13
CA GLU A 108 -23.40 -12.11 -19.33
C GLU A 108 -23.20 -10.67 -19.81
N THR A 109 -23.11 -10.49 -21.13
CA THR A 109 -22.83 -9.22 -21.81
C THR A 109 -23.74 -8.08 -21.35
N LYS A 110 -25.05 -8.34 -21.19
CA LYS A 110 -26.02 -7.34 -20.73
C LYS A 110 -25.71 -6.78 -19.34
N PHE A 111 -25.26 -7.63 -18.42
CA PHE A 111 -24.84 -7.21 -17.07
C PHE A 111 -23.54 -6.41 -17.11
N VAL A 112 -22.60 -6.81 -17.96
CA VAL A 112 -21.33 -6.10 -18.15
C VAL A 112 -21.59 -4.69 -18.68
N GLU A 113 -22.42 -4.54 -19.71
CA GLU A 113 -22.79 -3.25 -20.29
C GLU A 113 -23.49 -2.34 -19.27
N LYS A 114 -24.39 -2.91 -18.46
CA LYS A 114 -25.06 -2.16 -17.39
C LYS A 114 -24.05 -1.66 -16.35
N MET A 115 -23.13 -2.50 -15.91
CA MET A 115 -22.11 -2.14 -14.93
C MET A 115 -21.10 -1.14 -15.50
N ASP A 116 -20.71 -1.27 -16.76
CA ASP A 116 -19.85 -0.29 -17.43
C ASP A 116 -20.52 1.09 -17.49
N ARG A 117 -21.81 1.13 -17.76
CA ARG A 117 -22.58 2.38 -17.76
C ARG A 117 -22.64 2.99 -16.36
N GLN A 118 -22.92 2.19 -15.33
CA GLN A 118 -22.92 2.65 -13.94
C GLN A 118 -21.54 3.17 -13.51
N ARG A 119 -20.47 2.47 -13.90
CA ARG A 119 -19.10 2.92 -13.64
C ARG A 119 -18.82 4.26 -14.29
N PHE A 120 -19.18 4.42 -15.54
CA PHE A 120 -19.04 5.66 -16.28
C PHE A 120 -19.81 6.82 -15.63
N GLU A 121 -21.05 6.57 -15.20
CA GLU A 121 -21.84 7.57 -14.45
C GLU A 121 -21.17 8.01 -13.15
N VAL A 122 -20.62 7.08 -12.38
CA VAL A 122 -19.87 7.37 -11.15
C VAL A 122 -18.61 8.20 -11.47
N GLU A 123 -17.87 7.84 -12.51
CA GLU A 123 -16.69 8.58 -12.95
C GLU A 123 -17.02 10.01 -13.35
N GLN A 124 -18.08 10.19 -14.15
CA GLN A 124 -18.52 11.52 -14.60
C GLN A 124 -19.00 12.38 -13.43
N LYS A 125 -19.77 11.80 -12.52
CA LYS A 125 -20.28 12.50 -11.33
C LYS A 125 -19.16 13.00 -10.44
N HIS A 126 -18.10 12.24 -10.26
CA HIS A 126 -17.02 12.52 -9.32
C HIS A 126 -15.71 12.97 -9.97
N ALA A 127 -15.69 13.18 -11.28
CA ALA A 127 -14.47 13.49 -12.04
C ALA A 127 -13.66 14.64 -11.43
N ASP A 128 -14.29 15.76 -11.12
CA ASP A 128 -13.60 16.93 -10.57
C ASP A 128 -13.09 16.71 -9.15
N GLU A 129 -13.84 15.97 -8.34
CA GLU A 129 -13.43 15.62 -6.98
C GLU A 129 -12.23 14.67 -6.99
N ILE A 130 -12.25 13.66 -7.86
CA ILE A 130 -11.16 12.70 -8.05
C ILE A 130 -9.89 13.42 -8.50
N ARG A 131 -10.00 14.34 -9.46
CA ARG A 131 -8.86 15.14 -9.93
C ARG A 131 -8.26 15.99 -8.83
N ARG A 132 -9.09 16.73 -8.10
CA ARG A 132 -8.63 17.55 -6.97
C ARG A 132 -7.96 16.72 -5.88
N ALA A 133 -8.54 15.57 -5.55
CA ALA A 133 -7.97 14.64 -4.58
C ALA A 133 -6.62 14.06 -5.06
N ALA A 134 -6.51 13.70 -6.34
CA ALA A 134 -5.28 13.19 -6.94
C ALA A 134 -4.16 14.26 -6.91
N THR A 135 -4.48 15.50 -7.27
CA THR A 135 -3.53 16.62 -7.19
C THR A 135 -3.05 16.85 -5.77
N ALA A 136 -3.97 16.87 -4.80
CA ALA A 136 -3.61 17.02 -3.38
C ALA A 136 -2.75 15.84 -2.89
N LEU A 137 -3.05 14.62 -3.33
CA LEU A 137 -2.31 13.42 -2.95
C LEU A 137 -0.89 13.40 -3.53
N ARG A 138 -0.71 13.89 -4.76
CA ARG A 138 0.60 14.03 -5.40
C ARG A 138 1.56 14.88 -4.57
N HIS A 139 1.05 15.93 -3.96
CA HIS A 139 1.83 16.87 -3.14
C HIS A 139 1.78 16.56 -1.63
N HIS A 140 1.08 15.50 -1.23
CA HIS A 140 1.00 15.10 0.16
C HIS A 140 2.34 14.55 0.66
N SER A 141 2.79 15.00 1.83
CA SER A 141 3.98 14.48 2.52
C SER A 141 3.62 13.29 3.38
N PHE A 142 4.14 12.12 3.02
CA PHE A 142 4.06 10.94 3.88
C PHE A 142 5.21 10.93 4.89
N SER A 143 4.98 10.38 6.08
CA SER A 143 5.94 10.38 7.19
C SER A 143 7.32 9.75 6.90
N SER A 144 7.49 9.10 5.76
CA SER A 144 8.77 8.54 5.29
C SER A 144 9.53 9.43 4.30
N ASP A 145 8.97 10.60 3.94
CA ASP A 145 9.66 11.54 3.05
C ASP A 145 10.71 12.40 3.80
N THR A 146 10.81 12.23 5.11
CA THR A 146 11.66 13.04 6.00
C THR A 146 12.98 12.36 6.42
N LEU A 147 13.35 11.26 5.77
CA LEU A 147 14.63 10.56 6.02
C LEU A 147 15.54 10.58 4.80
#